data_844d79a564c4024b12aed6d1d5f79588
#
_entry.id   844d79a564c4024b12aed6d1d5f79588
#
_cell.length_a   1.000
_cell.length_b   1.000
_cell.length_c   1.000
_cell.angle_alpha   90.00
_cell.angle_beta   90.00
_cell.angle_gamma   90.00
#
_symmetry.space_group_name_H-M   'P 1'
#
loop_
_entity.id
_entity.type
_entity.pdbx_description
1 polymer ?
#
loop_
_entity_poly.entity_id
_entity_poly.type
_entity_poly.pdbx_seq_one_letter_code
_entity_poly.pdbx_strand_id
1 'polypeptide(L)'
;GLPMQLNGYGGQVFVPLIMVALLAVLYRFLNRIFPENLQMVFVPFFSLLIMVPVTGFLIGPLGIWIGSGLGAGLAWLNNTVPLLFAVLIPMLYPFLVPLGLHWPLNALMLANISTLGYDFIQGPMGTWNFACFGATAGVLVVASRAKDNEVRQTAIGALAAGLLGGISEPSL
;
A
#
# COMPACT_ATOMS: atom_id res chain seq x y z
N GLY A 1 -22.19 24.02 -10.93
CA GLY A 1 -22.20 22.57 -10.67
C GLY A 1 -20.81 22.11 -10.27
N LEU A 2 -20.70 21.13 -9.39
CA LEU A 2 -19.42 20.50 -9.06
C LEU A 2 -18.94 19.74 -10.31
N PRO A 3 -17.85 20.15 -10.97
CA PRO A 3 -17.36 19.43 -12.14
C PRO A 3 -16.78 18.09 -11.70
N MET A 4 -17.31 17.02 -12.26
CA MET A 4 -16.71 15.70 -12.15
C MET A 4 -15.36 15.73 -12.86
N GLN A 5 -14.28 15.47 -12.12
CA GLN A 5 -12.95 15.42 -12.74
C GLN A 5 -12.80 14.09 -13.51
N LEU A 6 -12.81 14.19 -14.82
CA LEU A 6 -12.59 13.07 -15.73
C LEU A 6 -11.09 12.82 -15.88
N ASN A 7 -10.47 12.23 -14.84
CA ASN A 7 -9.09 11.79 -14.87
C ASN A 7 -9.02 10.27 -15.04
N GLY A 8 -7.88 9.75 -15.50
CA GLY A 8 -7.64 8.32 -15.55
C GLY A 8 -7.53 7.72 -14.16
N TYR A 9 -8.59 7.05 -13.71
CA TYR A 9 -8.62 6.42 -12.36
C TYR A 9 -8.02 5.01 -12.33
N GLY A 10 -7.64 4.44 -13.46
CA GLY A 10 -7.22 3.04 -13.59
C GLY A 10 -5.96 2.65 -12.79
N GLY A 11 -5.12 3.61 -12.42
CA GLY A 11 -3.93 3.38 -11.58
C GLY A 11 -4.04 3.97 -10.16
N GLN A 12 -5.21 4.49 -9.79
CA GLN A 12 -5.38 5.18 -8.49
C GLN A 12 -5.68 4.18 -7.38
N VAL A 13 -4.78 4.09 -6.39
CA VAL A 13 -4.94 3.21 -5.22
C VAL A 13 -5.67 3.92 -4.07
N PHE A 14 -5.49 5.24 -3.92
CA PHE A 14 -6.10 6.00 -2.82
C PHE A 14 -7.62 6.09 -2.93
N VAL A 15 -8.15 6.19 -4.15
CA VAL A 15 -9.59 6.28 -4.39
C VAL A 15 -10.35 5.07 -3.86
N PRO A 16 -10.01 3.82 -4.24
CA PRO A 16 -10.68 2.63 -3.70
C PRO A 16 -10.45 2.44 -2.20
N LEU A 17 -9.27 2.78 -1.66
CA LEU A 17 -9.01 2.70 -0.21
C LEU A 17 -9.93 3.61 0.59
N ILE A 18 -10.04 4.88 0.21
CA ILE A 18 -10.90 5.84 0.89
C ILE A 18 -12.38 5.44 0.71
N MET A 19 -12.75 5.00 -0.49
CA MET A 19 -14.10 4.54 -0.79
C MET A 19 -14.51 3.37 0.10
N VAL A 20 -13.67 2.35 0.24
CA VAL A 20 -13.96 1.17 1.08
C VAL A 20 -14.03 1.55 2.56
N ALA A 21 -13.15 2.43 3.03
CA ALA A 21 -13.18 2.91 4.41
C ALA A 21 -14.50 3.65 4.73
N LEU A 22 -14.94 4.55 3.85
CA LEU A 22 -16.21 5.25 4.01
C LEU A 22 -17.41 4.32 3.84
N LEU A 23 -17.35 3.39 2.89
CA LEU A 23 -18.38 2.37 2.72
C LEU A 23 -18.56 1.52 3.98
N ALA A 24 -17.48 1.14 4.65
CA ALA A 24 -17.55 0.36 5.89
C ALA A 24 -18.29 1.11 7.00
N VAL A 25 -18.09 2.42 7.10
CA VAL A 25 -18.81 3.28 8.07
C VAL A 25 -20.30 3.38 7.68
N LEU A 26 -20.58 3.69 6.41
CA LEU A 26 -21.94 3.81 5.90
C LEU A 26 -22.71 2.50 6.04
N TYR A 27 -22.09 1.37 5.70
CA TYR A 27 -22.70 0.04 5.77
C TYR A 27 -23.08 -0.33 7.21
N ARG A 28 -22.20 -0.06 8.20
CA ARG A 28 -22.50 -0.24 9.63
C ARG A 28 -23.63 0.67 10.10
N PHE A 29 -23.67 1.90 9.61
CA PHE A 29 -24.74 2.85 9.93
C PHE A 29 -26.09 2.38 9.38
N LEU A 30 -26.15 1.97 8.12
CA LEU A 30 -27.36 1.45 7.49
C LEU A 30 -27.87 0.17 8.16
N ASN A 31 -26.99 -0.74 8.55
CA ASN A 31 -27.35 -1.95 9.32
C ASN A 31 -28.00 -1.64 10.67
N ARG A 32 -27.72 -0.48 11.26
CA ARG A 32 -28.38 -0.07 12.53
C ARG A 32 -29.76 0.53 12.31
N ILE A 33 -30.01 1.09 11.12
CA ILE A 33 -31.30 1.74 10.79
C ILE A 33 -32.30 0.72 10.28
N PHE A 34 -31.88 -0.20 9.40
CA PHE A 34 -32.78 -1.16 8.78
C PHE A 34 -32.98 -2.41 9.66
N PRO A 35 -34.23 -2.90 9.84
CA PRO A 35 -34.49 -4.18 10.51
C PRO A 35 -33.88 -5.34 9.71
N GLU A 36 -33.49 -6.41 10.39
CA GLU A 36 -32.75 -7.55 9.83
C GLU A 36 -33.36 -8.12 8.54
N ASN A 37 -34.69 -8.21 8.49
CA ASN A 37 -35.42 -8.73 7.33
C ASN A 37 -35.25 -7.89 6.05
N LEU A 38 -34.88 -6.63 6.17
CA LEU A 38 -34.72 -5.70 5.05
C LEU A 38 -33.25 -5.42 4.71
N GLN A 39 -32.32 -5.77 5.59
CA GLN A 39 -30.89 -5.44 5.44
C GLN A 39 -30.30 -6.02 4.16
N MET A 40 -30.67 -7.26 3.81
CA MET A 40 -30.11 -7.96 2.66
C MET A 40 -30.29 -7.21 1.32
N VAL A 41 -31.38 -6.44 1.19
CA VAL A 41 -31.70 -5.71 -0.03
C VAL A 41 -31.40 -4.23 0.10
N PHE A 42 -31.88 -3.61 1.20
CA PHE A 42 -31.81 -2.15 1.33
C PHE A 42 -30.43 -1.61 1.68
N VAL A 43 -29.65 -2.35 2.46
CA VAL A 43 -28.32 -1.89 2.84
C VAL A 43 -27.37 -1.82 1.64
N PRO A 44 -27.22 -2.86 0.79
CA PRO A 44 -26.42 -2.74 -0.43
C PRO A 44 -26.98 -1.69 -1.40
N PHE A 45 -28.31 -1.61 -1.55
CA PHE A 45 -28.94 -0.64 -2.46
C PHE A 45 -28.61 0.80 -2.07
N PHE A 46 -28.84 1.19 -0.82
CA PHE A 46 -28.54 2.54 -0.34
C PHE A 46 -27.02 2.80 -0.28
N SER A 47 -26.24 1.78 0.02
CA SER A 47 -24.78 1.88 -0.02
C SER A 47 -24.29 2.28 -1.42
N LEU A 48 -24.77 1.60 -2.47
CA LEU A 48 -24.42 1.94 -3.86
C LEU A 48 -24.97 3.29 -4.27
N LEU A 49 -26.24 3.58 -3.95
CA LEU A 49 -26.89 4.84 -4.29
C LEU A 49 -26.14 6.05 -3.73
N ILE A 50 -25.59 5.95 -2.53
CA ILE A 50 -24.84 7.03 -1.88
C ILE A 50 -23.38 7.03 -2.31
N MET A 51 -22.71 5.84 -2.33
CA MET A 51 -21.27 5.78 -2.57
C MET A 51 -20.88 6.07 -4.01
N VAL A 52 -21.72 5.76 -5.00
CA VAL A 52 -21.40 6.04 -6.41
C VAL A 52 -21.24 7.55 -6.64
N PRO A 53 -22.20 8.43 -6.32
CA PRO A 53 -22.00 9.86 -6.49
C PRO A 53 -20.91 10.42 -5.55
N VAL A 54 -20.83 9.96 -4.30
CA VAL A 54 -19.78 10.41 -3.37
C VAL A 54 -18.40 10.05 -3.90
N THR A 55 -18.22 8.87 -4.47
CA THR A 55 -16.94 8.46 -5.07
C THR A 55 -16.63 9.32 -6.31
N GLY A 56 -17.58 9.54 -7.19
CA GLY A 56 -17.36 10.31 -8.42
C GLY A 56 -17.05 11.79 -8.18
N PHE A 57 -17.71 12.43 -7.23
CA PHE A 57 -17.60 13.88 -7.02
C PHE A 57 -16.65 14.29 -5.88
N LEU A 58 -16.45 13.45 -4.88
CA LEU A 58 -15.69 13.80 -3.69
C LEU A 58 -14.44 12.93 -3.53
N ILE A 59 -14.59 11.60 -3.46
CA ILE A 59 -13.49 10.70 -3.17
C ILE A 59 -12.49 10.64 -4.33
N GLY A 60 -12.97 10.65 -5.57
CA GLY A 60 -12.11 10.62 -6.75
C GLY A 60 -11.12 11.78 -6.77
N PRO A 61 -11.59 13.06 -6.78
CA PRO A 61 -10.70 14.21 -6.72
C PRO A 61 -9.78 14.22 -5.49
N LEU A 62 -10.32 13.87 -4.32
CA LEU A 62 -9.55 13.82 -3.07
C LEU A 62 -8.43 12.77 -3.12
N GLY A 63 -8.69 11.59 -3.65
CA GLY A 63 -7.69 10.54 -3.83
C GLY A 63 -6.57 10.96 -4.80
N ILE A 64 -6.91 11.67 -5.88
CA ILE A 64 -5.93 12.23 -6.81
C ILE A 64 -5.07 13.29 -6.13
N TRP A 65 -5.67 14.20 -5.36
CA TRP A 65 -4.92 15.24 -4.65
C TRP A 65 -3.98 14.66 -3.60
N ILE A 66 -4.43 13.65 -2.85
CA ILE A 66 -3.56 12.94 -1.89
C ILE A 66 -2.40 12.28 -2.63
N GLY A 67 -2.68 11.53 -3.71
CA GLY A 67 -1.64 10.84 -4.47
C GLY A 67 -0.62 11.81 -5.08
N SER A 68 -1.08 12.87 -5.73
CA SER A 68 -0.21 13.90 -6.33
C SER A 68 0.56 14.68 -5.27
N GLY A 69 -0.06 15.01 -4.13
CA GLY A 69 0.60 15.69 -3.02
C GLY A 69 1.71 14.86 -2.39
N LEU A 70 1.46 13.57 -2.16
CA LEU A 70 2.47 12.64 -1.67
C LEU A 70 3.60 12.47 -2.69
N GLY A 71 3.28 12.29 -3.97
CA GLY A 71 4.28 12.19 -5.03
C GLY A 71 5.15 13.44 -5.12
N ALA A 72 4.56 14.63 -5.10
CA ALA A 72 5.29 15.89 -5.11
C ALA A 72 6.15 16.07 -3.84
N GLY A 73 5.63 15.70 -2.66
CA GLY A 73 6.38 15.76 -1.40
C GLY A 73 7.59 14.84 -1.40
N LEU A 74 7.44 13.60 -1.85
CA LEU A 74 8.53 12.64 -1.97
C LEU A 74 9.57 13.09 -3.02
N ALA A 75 9.12 13.62 -4.17
CA ALA A 75 10.00 14.16 -5.19
C ALA A 75 10.80 15.37 -4.67
N TRP A 76 10.14 16.28 -3.96
CA TRP A 76 10.80 17.40 -3.32
C TRP A 76 11.87 16.93 -2.33
N LEU A 77 11.56 15.97 -1.47
CA LEU A 77 12.51 15.41 -0.50
C LEU A 77 13.70 14.75 -1.19
N ASN A 78 13.46 13.96 -2.23
CA ASN A 78 14.50 13.31 -3.02
C ASN A 78 15.42 14.33 -3.71
N ASN A 79 14.88 15.44 -4.22
CA ASN A 79 15.64 16.46 -4.93
C ASN A 79 16.40 17.39 -3.97
N THR A 80 15.85 17.67 -2.77
CA THR A 80 16.43 18.61 -1.82
C THR A 80 17.43 17.95 -0.88
N VAL A 81 17.11 16.77 -0.37
CA VAL A 81 17.94 16.03 0.59
C VAL A 81 17.96 14.53 0.23
N PRO A 82 18.62 14.14 -0.89
CA PRO A 82 18.58 12.78 -1.41
C PRO A 82 19.09 11.73 -0.43
N LEU A 83 20.11 12.06 0.37
CA LEU A 83 20.63 11.16 1.39
C LEU A 83 19.59 10.83 2.46
N LEU A 84 18.87 11.86 2.94
CA LEU A 84 17.81 11.67 3.92
C LEU A 84 16.68 10.81 3.34
N PHE A 85 16.30 11.08 2.11
CA PHE A 85 15.31 10.28 1.39
C PHE A 85 15.72 8.80 1.27
N ALA A 86 16.98 8.56 0.83
CA ALA A 86 17.52 7.21 0.66
C ALA A 86 17.60 6.40 1.96
N VAL A 87 17.75 7.06 3.11
CA VAL A 87 17.74 6.42 4.43
C VAL A 87 16.30 6.25 4.95
N LEU A 88 15.47 7.27 4.80
CA LEU A 88 14.13 7.30 5.40
C LEU A 88 13.18 6.28 4.77
N ILE A 89 13.25 6.08 3.46
CA ILE A 89 12.41 5.09 2.76
C ILE A 89 12.67 3.67 3.29
N PRO A 90 13.89 3.11 3.28
CA PRO A 90 14.11 1.76 3.81
C PRO A 90 13.86 1.63 5.31
N MET A 91 14.02 2.71 6.10
CA MET A 91 13.69 2.70 7.53
C MET A 91 12.18 2.59 7.80
N LEU A 92 11.35 3.24 6.99
CA LEU A 92 9.89 3.22 7.16
C LEU A 92 9.26 1.96 6.56
N TYR A 93 9.89 1.37 5.58
CA TYR A 93 9.31 0.27 4.79
C TYR A 93 8.90 -0.95 5.63
N PRO A 94 9.70 -1.44 6.62
CA PRO A 94 9.31 -2.57 7.47
C PRO A 94 8.02 -2.32 8.27
N PHE A 95 7.64 -1.07 8.49
CA PHE A 95 6.36 -0.72 9.14
C PHE A 95 5.22 -0.59 8.13
N LEU A 96 5.52 -0.18 6.89
CA LEU A 96 4.53 0.02 5.85
C LEU A 96 4.05 -1.31 5.24
N VAL A 97 4.93 -2.30 5.14
CA VAL A 97 4.63 -3.60 4.52
C VAL A 97 3.59 -4.39 5.31
N PRO A 98 3.73 -4.64 6.62
CA PRO A 98 2.72 -5.36 7.40
C PRO A 98 1.35 -4.66 7.43
N LEU A 99 1.35 -3.33 7.31
CA LEU A 99 0.13 -2.52 7.26
C LEU A 99 -0.50 -2.45 5.85
N GLY A 100 0.17 -3.02 4.83
CA GLY A 100 -0.28 -2.93 3.44
C GLY A 100 -0.12 -1.56 2.80
N LEU A 101 0.50 -0.60 3.51
CA LEU A 101 0.67 0.79 3.05
C LEU A 101 1.76 0.96 1.97
N HIS A 102 2.53 -0.07 1.68
CA HIS A 102 3.50 -0.08 0.59
C HIS A 102 2.84 -0.12 -0.81
N TRP A 103 1.61 -0.64 -0.93
CA TRP A 103 0.89 -0.69 -2.20
C TRP A 103 0.60 0.68 -2.81
N PRO A 104 0.15 1.70 -2.05
CA PRO A 104 0.07 3.06 -2.54
C PRO A 104 1.40 3.62 -3.08
N LEU A 105 2.54 3.26 -2.47
CA LEU A 105 3.86 3.65 -2.98
C LEU A 105 4.17 3.00 -4.34
N ASN A 106 3.78 1.75 -4.55
CA ASN A 106 3.92 1.10 -5.86
C ASN A 106 3.15 1.84 -6.97
N ALA A 107 1.96 2.37 -6.66
CA ALA A 107 1.22 3.19 -7.61
C ALA A 107 1.94 4.51 -7.93
N LEU A 108 2.60 5.13 -6.93
CA LEU A 108 3.43 6.31 -7.14
C LEU A 108 4.67 6.00 -8.00
N MET A 109 5.31 4.84 -7.83
CA MET A 109 6.42 4.39 -8.66
C MET A 109 6.00 4.28 -10.13
N LEU A 110 4.85 3.66 -10.41
CA LEU A 110 4.29 3.57 -11.76
C LEU A 110 3.97 4.95 -12.34
N ALA A 111 3.42 5.84 -11.54
CA ALA A 111 3.18 7.22 -11.94
C ALA A 111 4.47 7.96 -12.24
N ASN A 112 5.53 7.80 -11.44
CA ASN A 112 6.85 8.37 -11.69
C ASN A 112 7.42 7.88 -13.04
N ILE A 113 7.39 6.58 -13.30
CA ILE A 113 7.88 6.01 -14.56
C ILE A 113 7.12 6.59 -15.76
N SER A 114 5.79 6.72 -15.66
CA SER A 114 4.97 7.23 -16.74
C SER A 114 5.12 8.73 -16.99
N THR A 115 5.42 9.52 -15.95
CA THR A 115 5.50 10.99 -16.03
C THR A 115 6.92 11.51 -16.14
N LEU A 116 7.87 10.91 -15.41
CA LEU A 116 9.26 11.34 -15.33
C LEU A 116 10.19 10.49 -16.19
N GLY A 117 9.76 9.30 -16.63
CA GLY A 117 10.58 8.33 -17.33
C GLY A 117 11.48 7.48 -16.42
N TYR A 118 11.50 7.72 -15.12
CA TYR A 118 12.25 6.96 -14.12
C TYR A 118 11.54 6.98 -12.77
N ASP A 119 11.91 6.06 -11.87
CA ASP A 119 11.46 6.05 -10.49
C ASP A 119 12.64 6.19 -9.51
N PHE A 120 12.44 6.94 -8.43
CA PHE A 120 13.43 7.22 -7.39
C PHE A 120 13.11 6.51 -6.05
N ILE A 121 11.95 5.86 -5.94
CA ILE A 121 11.48 5.18 -4.71
C ILE A 121 11.99 3.74 -4.69
N GLN A 122 11.97 3.06 -5.85
CA GLN A 122 12.32 1.64 -5.98
C GLN A 122 13.76 1.33 -5.53
N GLY A 123 14.72 2.22 -5.79
CA GLY A 123 16.12 2.01 -5.41
C GLY A 123 16.31 1.86 -3.90
N PRO A 124 15.92 2.86 -3.08
CA PRO A 124 15.94 2.76 -1.63
C PRO A 124 15.12 1.59 -1.06
N MET A 125 13.95 1.31 -1.66
CA MET A 125 13.12 0.16 -1.29
C MET A 125 13.83 -1.18 -1.53
N GLY A 126 14.54 -1.33 -2.66
CA GLY A 126 15.36 -2.51 -2.94
C GLY A 126 16.43 -2.75 -1.90
N THR A 127 17.04 -1.70 -1.37
CA THR A 127 18.01 -1.79 -0.27
C THR A 127 17.40 -2.42 0.98
N TRP A 128 16.16 -2.05 1.33
CA TRP A 128 15.45 -2.67 2.45
C TRP A 128 15.17 -4.16 2.20
N ASN A 129 14.73 -4.55 0.99
CA ASN A 129 14.48 -5.95 0.66
C ASN A 129 15.73 -6.82 0.91
N PHE A 130 16.89 -6.37 0.43
CA PHE A 130 18.15 -7.09 0.64
C PHE A 130 18.59 -7.09 2.12
N ALA A 131 18.29 -6.03 2.88
CA ALA A 131 18.54 -6.01 4.32
C ALA A 131 17.69 -7.06 5.06
N CYS A 132 16.41 -7.24 4.68
CA CYS A 132 15.55 -8.31 5.20
C CYS A 132 16.12 -9.68 4.88
N PHE A 133 16.56 -9.92 3.65
CA PHE A 133 17.18 -11.22 3.28
C PHE A 133 18.46 -11.47 4.08
N GLY A 134 19.27 -10.43 4.31
CA GLY A 134 20.45 -10.52 5.17
C GLY A 134 20.11 -10.87 6.63
N ALA A 135 19.07 -10.24 7.19
CA ALA A 135 18.61 -10.54 8.54
C ALA A 135 18.10 -11.98 8.65
N THR A 136 17.30 -12.44 7.69
CA THR A 136 16.79 -13.83 7.64
C THR A 136 17.92 -14.85 7.46
N ALA A 137 18.95 -14.51 6.69
CA ALA A 137 20.17 -15.34 6.60
C ALA A 137 20.88 -15.44 7.95
N GLY A 138 20.93 -14.34 8.71
CA GLY A 138 21.43 -14.34 10.09
C GLY A 138 20.63 -15.28 11.00
N VAL A 139 19.30 -15.21 10.92
CA VAL A 139 18.39 -16.10 11.65
C VAL A 139 18.64 -17.56 11.26
N LEU A 140 18.82 -17.87 9.98
CA LEU A 140 19.14 -19.22 9.50
C LEU A 140 20.44 -19.77 10.11
N VAL A 141 21.48 -18.95 10.20
CA VAL A 141 22.74 -19.33 10.81
C VAL A 141 22.56 -19.63 12.31
N VAL A 142 21.86 -18.79 13.03
CA VAL A 142 21.59 -18.95 14.46
C VAL A 142 20.73 -20.19 14.71
N ALA A 143 19.64 -20.38 14.00
CA ALA A 143 18.74 -21.52 14.11
C ALA A 143 19.47 -22.85 13.79
N SER A 144 20.36 -22.84 12.78
CA SER A 144 21.17 -24.00 12.43
C SER A 144 22.13 -24.39 13.56
N ARG A 145 22.75 -23.42 14.24
CA ARG A 145 23.63 -23.65 15.39
C ARG A 145 22.88 -24.13 16.63
N ALA A 146 21.68 -23.56 16.85
CA ALA A 146 20.80 -23.95 17.94
C ALA A 146 20.07 -25.29 17.71
N LYS A 147 20.21 -25.87 16.50
CA LYS A 147 19.49 -27.08 16.06
C LYS A 147 17.97 -26.93 16.11
N ASP A 148 17.48 -25.71 15.94
CA ASP A 148 16.06 -25.41 15.83
C ASP A 148 15.60 -25.64 14.39
N ASN A 149 15.03 -26.84 14.15
CA ASN A 149 14.64 -27.26 12.82
C ASN A 149 13.42 -26.47 12.27
N GLU A 150 12.53 -26.01 13.12
CA GLU A 150 11.34 -25.29 12.72
C GLU A 150 11.70 -23.89 12.18
N VAL A 151 12.41 -23.10 12.98
CA VAL A 151 12.89 -21.78 12.58
C VAL A 151 13.83 -21.86 11.38
N ARG A 152 14.69 -22.90 11.33
CA ARG A 152 15.59 -23.14 10.20
C ARG A 152 14.82 -23.37 8.89
N GLN A 153 13.79 -24.22 8.87
CA GLN A 153 12.99 -24.49 7.66
C GLN A 153 12.23 -23.24 7.20
N THR A 154 11.65 -22.50 8.14
CA THR A 154 10.98 -21.23 7.85
C THR A 154 11.94 -20.23 7.22
N ALA A 155 13.14 -20.07 7.78
CA ALA A 155 14.14 -19.15 7.26
C ALA A 155 14.65 -19.56 5.85
N ILE A 156 14.81 -20.86 5.58
CA ILE A 156 15.17 -21.35 4.23
C ILE A 156 14.06 -21.00 3.22
N GLY A 157 12.79 -21.25 3.57
CA GLY A 157 11.65 -20.92 2.72
C GLY A 157 11.56 -19.43 2.43
N ALA A 158 11.72 -18.60 3.46
CA ALA A 158 11.71 -17.14 3.33
C ALA A 158 12.85 -16.62 2.45
N LEU A 159 14.07 -17.13 2.61
CA LEU A 159 15.22 -16.78 1.76
C LEU A 159 15.01 -17.22 0.31
N ALA A 160 14.48 -18.41 0.09
CA ALA A 160 14.19 -18.89 -1.26
C ALA A 160 13.14 -18.00 -1.94
N ALA A 161 12.06 -17.63 -1.25
CA ALA A 161 11.06 -16.72 -1.75
C ALA A 161 11.64 -15.32 -2.04
N GLY A 162 12.53 -14.83 -1.17
CA GLY A 162 13.19 -13.54 -1.34
C GLY A 162 14.18 -13.50 -2.50
N LEU A 163 15.15 -14.41 -2.49
CA LEU A 163 16.26 -14.38 -3.45
C LEU A 163 15.87 -14.86 -4.85
N LEU A 164 14.93 -15.81 -4.97
CA LEU A 164 14.47 -16.34 -6.25
C LEU A 164 13.20 -15.66 -6.75
N GLY A 165 12.27 -15.32 -5.85
CA GLY A 165 11.00 -14.72 -6.19
C GLY A 165 10.95 -13.20 -6.04
N GLY A 166 11.94 -12.59 -5.37
CA GLY A 166 11.94 -11.14 -5.08
C GLY A 166 10.89 -10.71 -4.05
N ILE A 167 10.40 -11.65 -3.23
CA ILE A 167 9.30 -11.43 -2.27
C ILE A 167 9.90 -11.29 -0.87
N SER A 168 9.75 -10.12 -0.26
CA SER A 168 10.34 -9.80 1.05
C SER A 168 9.44 -10.13 2.24
N GLU A 169 8.13 -10.22 2.04
CA GLU A 169 7.13 -10.46 3.09
C GLU A 169 7.39 -11.71 3.94
N PRO A 170 7.83 -12.87 3.38
CA PRO A 170 8.16 -14.04 4.20
C PRO A 170 9.37 -13.85 5.11
N SER A 171 10.17 -12.82 4.90
CA SER A 171 11.36 -12.47 5.68
C SER A 171 11.08 -11.48 6.82
N LEU A 172 9.82 -11.05 6.95
CA LEU A 172 9.31 -10.22 8.03
C LEU A 172 8.71 -11.09 9.13
#